data_e482796ef5c427b28d07c44aa34044a2
#
_entry.id   e482796ef5c427b28d07c44aa34044a2
#
_cell.length_a   1.000
_cell.length_b   1.000
_cell.length_c   1.000
_cell.angle_alpha   90.00
_cell.angle_beta   90.00
_cell.angle_gamma   90.00
#
_symmetry.space_group_name_H-M   'P 1'
#
loop_
_entity.id
_entity.type
_entity.pdbx_description
1 polymer ?
#
loop_
_entity_poly.entity_id
_entity_poly.type
_entity_poly.pdbx_seq_one_letter_code
_entity_poly.pdbx_strand_id
1 'polypeptide(L)'
;MRPVRYNVAASLDGYIAGPRGEFDWIPMDPTVDFASIFGKIDTVLLGRRSYETALEGGTPPWPPGARVYVFSRTLRPEDHPGLTVVSGDAGRVVSALRAEPGGGEIWLFGGGDLFGSLLAEGQVDTVEVTLVPILLGGGVPLLPPGAPRTTLALTGTHTYPSGMVSLSYTVQQPSAAPNDAP
;
A
#
# COMPACT_ATOMS: atom_id res chain seq x y z
N MET A 1 -12.48 -6.17 -12.97
CA MET A 1 -11.87 -4.95 -12.36
C MET A 1 -10.46 -5.28 -11.97
N ARG A 2 -9.52 -4.34 -12.12
CA ARG A 2 -8.12 -4.51 -11.72
C ARG A 2 -8.03 -4.53 -10.19
N PRO A 3 -7.32 -5.51 -9.57
CA PRO A 3 -7.20 -5.57 -8.13
C PRO A 3 -6.25 -4.47 -7.59
N VAL A 4 -6.59 -3.94 -6.43
CA VAL A 4 -5.73 -3.03 -5.65
C VAL A 4 -5.13 -3.80 -4.48
N ARG A 5 -3.80 -3.89 -4.47
CA ARG A 5 -3.02 -4.59 -3.47
C ARG A 5 -2.21 -3.61 -2.63
N TYR A 6 -2.47 -3.55 -1.33
CA TYR A 6 -1.61 -2.88 -0.39
C TYR A 6 -0.52 -3.86 0.07
N ASN A 7 0.74 -3.56 -0.26
CA ASN A 7 1.87 -4.40 0.13
C ASN A 7 2.93 -3.53 0.80
N VAL A 8 3.28 -3.85 2.04
CA VAL A 8 4.14 -3.03 2.88
C VAL A 8 4.88 -3.85 3.94
N ALA A 9 6.08 -3.42 4.32
CA ALA A 9 6.75 -3.89 5.51
C ALA A 9 6.28 -3.08 6.74
N ALA A 10 6.12 -3.75 7.88
CA ALA A 10 5.74 -3.11 9.13
C ALA A 10 6.54 -3.68 10.31
N SER A 11 6.78 -2.85 11.32
CA SER A 11 7.29 -3.31 12.60
C SER A 11 6.24 -4.15 13.33
N LEU A 12 6.67 -4.95 14.32
CA LEU A 12 5.75 -5.79 15.08
C LEU A 12 4.72 -4.96 15.88
N ASP A 13 5.04 -3.71 16.21
CA ASP A 13 4.13 -2.76 16.88
C ASP A 13 3.36 -1.86 15.88
N GLY A 14 3.36 -2.20 14.58
CA GLY A 14 2.42 -1.68 13.58
C GLY A 14 2.81 -0.36 12.91
N TYR A 15 4.10 -0.03 12.81
CA TYR A 15 4.59 1.14 12.09
C TYR A 15 5.22 0.73 10.75
N ILE A 16 5.00 1.55 9.71
CA ILE A 16 5.54 1.33 8.36
C ILE A 16 6.78 2.20 8.08
N ALA A 17 7.06 3.15 8.95
CA ALA A 17 8.27 3.97 8.94
C ALA A 17 8.49 4.52 10.35
N GLY A 18 9.71 4.93 10.68
CA GLY A 18 10.03 5.63 11.91
C GLY A 18 9.43 7.05 11.95
N PRO A 19 9.64 7.80 13.04
CA PRO A 19 9.02 9.13 13.24
C PRO A 19 9.41 10.19 12.19
N ARG A 20 10.57 10.04 11.55
CA ARG A 20 11.06 10.92 10.48
C ARG A 20 10.85 10.35 9.08
N GLY A 21 10.19 9.19 8.97
CA GLY A 21 9.99 8.47 7.72
C GLY A 21 11.09 7.44 7.41
N GLU A 22 12.02 7.20 8.33
CA GLU A 22 13.12 6.26 8.16
C GLU A 22 12.61 4.80 8.06
N PHE A 23 13.28 4.01 7.20
CA PHE A 23 12.95 2.60 6.92
C PHE A 23 14.19 1.70 6.87
N ASP A 24 15.32 2.19 7.39
CA ASP A 24 16.62 1.50 7.48
C ASP A 24 16.61 0.24 8.36
N TRP A 25 15.55 0.09 9.15
CA TRP A 25 15.28 -1.07 9.99
C TRP A 25 14.71 -2.29 9.22
N ILE A 26 14.35 -2.12 7.94
CA ILE A 26 13.87 -3.21 7.09
C ILE A 26 15.08 -3.98 6.53
N PRO A 27 15.30 -5.25 6.92
CA PRO A 27 16.45 -6.00 6.44
C PRO A 27 16.29 -6.33 4.96
N MET A 28 17.39 -6.25 4.22
CA MET A 28 17.47 -6.78 2.87
C MET A 28 17.64 -8.29 2.93
N ASP A 29 16.57 -9.04 2.79
CA ASP A 29 16.60 -10.51 2.76
C ASP A 29 16.66 -10.97 1.29
N PRO A 30 17.75 -11.67 0.87
CA PRO A 30 17.94 -12.09 -0.51
C PRO A 30 16.95 -13.16 -0.97
N THR A 31 16.20 -13.76 -0.04
CA THR A 31 15.17 -14.77 -0.36
C THR A 31 13.82 -14.15 -0.70
N VAL A 32 13.67 -12.82 -0.57
CA VAL A 32 12.46 -12.11 -1.02
C VAL A 32 12.44 -12.07 -2.54
N ASP A 33 11.45 -12.72 -3.14
CA ASP A 33 11.24 -12.73 -4.58
C ASP A 33 10.50 -11.48 -5.06
N PHE A 34 11.24 -10.39 -5.18
CA PHE A 34 10.70 -9.13 -5.71
C PHE A 34 10.17 -9.26 -7.14
N ALA A 35 10.74 -10.16 -7.97
CA ALA A 35 10.27 -10.36 -9.33
C ALA A 35 8.84 -10.93 -9.34
N SER A 36 8.56 -11.90 -8.46
CA SER A 36 7.20 -12.43 -8.29
C SER A 36 6.24 -11.40 -7.70
N ILE A 37 6.71 -10.58 -6.73
CA ILE A 37 5.89 -9.54 -6.09
C ILE A 37 5.49 -8.46 -7.11
N PHE A 38 6.43 -8.04 -7.95
CA PHE A 38 6.23 -6.90 -8.86
C PHE A 38 5.81 -7.27 -10.28
N GLY A 39 5.97 -8.54 -10.68
CA GLY A 39 5.78 -8.98 -12.08
C GLY A 39 4.37 -8.76 -12.65
N LYS A 40 3.37 -8.52 -11.80
CA LYS A 40 1.99 -8.23 -12.21
C LYS A 40 1.60 -6.76 -12.07
N ILE A 41 2.46 -5.94 -11.49
CA ILE A 41 2.17 -4.54 -11.19
C ILE A 41 2.47 -3.68 -12.42
N ASP A 42 1.51 -2.87 -12.84
CA ASP A 42 1.68 -1.86 -13.88
C ASP A 42 1.29 -0.45 -13.44
N THR A 43 0.74 -0.32 -12.24
CA THR A 43 0.29 0.96 -11.69
C THR A 43 0.64 1.02 -10.21
N VAL A 44 1.15 2.17 -9.77
CA VAL A 44 1.58 2.41 -8.38
C VAL A 44 0.90 3.65 -7.83
N LEU A 45 0.36 3.56 -6.62
CA LEU A 45 -0.30 4.64 -5.91
C LEU A 45 0.51 5.02 -4.67
N LEU A 46 0.87 6.30 -4.54
CA LEU A 46 1.63 6.81 -3.39
C LEU A 46 1.01 8.11 -2.86
N GLY A 47 1.08 8.28 -1.55
CA GLY A 47 0.98 9.61 -0.96
C GLY A 47 2.28 10.40 -1.15
N ARG A 48 2.20 11.73 -1.05
CA ARG A 48 3.35 12.63 -1.25
C ARG A 48 4.59 12.22 -0.44
N ARG A 49 4.43 12.02 0.87
CA ARG A 49 5.57 11.67 1.75
C ARG A 49 6.23 10.35 1.34
N SER A 50 5.43 9.33 1.03
CA SER A 50 5.95 8.04 0.57
C SER A 50 6.70 8.17 -0.76
N TYR A 51 6.25 9.04 -1.65
CA TYR A 51 6.94 9.35 -2.89
C TYR A 51 8.29 10.04 -2.64
N GLU A 52 8.31 11.10 -1.83
CA GLU A 52 9.54 11.83 -1.47
C GLU A 52 10.56 10.88 -0.83
N THR A 53 10.14 10.09 0.15
CA THR A 53 11.01 9.10 0.83
C THR A 53 11.52 8.01 -0.14
N ALA A 54 10.69 7.54 -1.05
CA ALA A 54 11.10 6.54 -2.04
C ALA A 54 12.20 7.05 -3.00
N LEU A 55 12.24 8.35 -3.27
CA LEU A 55 13.27 8.97 -4.10
C LEU A 55 14.61 9.15 -3.38
N GLU A 56 14.64 9.24 -2.05
CA GLU A 56 15.87 9.36 -1.26
C GLU A 56 16.81 8.15 -1.47
N GLY A 57 16.25 6.97 -1.80
CA GLY A 57 17.00 5.77 -2.15
C GLY A 57 17.67 5.81 -3.53
N GLY A 58 17.46 6.85 -4.33
CA GLY A 58 18.06 7.06 -5.66
C GLY A 58 17.43 6.25 -6.79
N THR A 59 17.01 5.02 -6.53
CA THR A 59 16.29 4.19 -7.52
C THR A 59 14.86 3.94 -7.03
N PRO A 60 13.85 4.30 -7.83
CA PRO A 60 12.47 4.06 -7.45
C PRO A 60 12.20 2.56 -7.18
N PRO A 61 11.51 2.21 -6.08
CA PRO A 61 11.28 0.81 -5.70
C PRO A 61 10.15 0.12 -6.48
N TRP A 62 9.65 0.74 -7.53
CA TRP A 62 8.57 0.17 -8.37
C TRP A 62 9.08 -0.30 -9.73
N PRO A 63 8.34 -1.20 -10.44
CA PRO A 63 8.75 -1.74 -11.72
C PRO A 63 8.98 -0.66 -12.78
N PRO A 64 10.04 -0.78 -13.60
CA PRO A 64 10.22 0.11 -14.75
C PRO A 64 9.00 0.08 -15.68
N GLY A 65 8.56 1.26 -16.09
CA GLY A 65 7.39 1.41 -16.98
C GLY A 65 6.03 1.39 -16.27
N ALA A 66 5.98 1.20 -14.96
CA ALA A 66 4.74 1.33 -14.20
C ALA A 66 4.23 2.77 -14.22
N ARG A 67 2.92 2.93 -14.32
CA ARG A 67 2.24 4.22 -14.20
C ARG A 67 2.22 4.63 -12.73
N VAL A 68 2.76 5.80 -12.39
CA VAL A 68 2.89 6.27 -11.02
C VAL A 68 1.92 7.41 -10.76
N TYR A 69 1.07 7.25 -9.76
CA TYR A 69 0.10 8.24 -9.30
C TYR A 69 0.46 8.70 -7.89
N VAL A 70 0.74 10.00 -7.75
CA VAL A 70 1.08 10.60 -6.46
C VAL A 70 -0.06 11.49 -5.98
N PHE A 71 -0.67 11.11 -4.86
CA PHE A 71 -1.77 11.86 -4.25
C PHE A 71 -1.22 12.99 -3.39
N SER A 72 -1.36 14.22 -3.89
CA SER A 72 -0.84 15.43 -3.26
C SER A 72 -1.60 16.67 -3.67
N ARG A 73 -1.85 17.57 -2.72
CA ARG A 73 -2.42 18.91 -2.96
C ARG A 73 -1.35 19.98 -3.14
N THR A 74 -0.08 19.64 -2.97
CA THR A 74 1.03 20.60 -2.94
C THR A 74 2.12 20.33 -3.95
N LEU A 75 2.26 19.11 -4.47
CA LEU A 75 3.18 18.80 -5.57
C LEU A 75 2.68 19.45 -6.86
N ARG A 76 3.62 19.99 -7.62
CA ARG A 76 3.35 20.56 -8.94
C ARG A 76 3.67 19.52 -10.02
N PRO A 77 2.72 19.20 -10.92
CA PRO A 77 2.95 18.22 -11.98
C PRO A 77 4.16 18.54 -12.86
N GLU A 78 4.41 19.85 -13.11
CA GLU A 78 5.51 20.33 -13.94
C GLU A 78 6.91 19.99 -13.39
N ASP A 79 7.04 19.85 -12.07
CA ASP A 79 8.31 19.53 -11.41
C ASP A 79 8.60 18.02 -11.40
N HIS A 80 7.62 17.20 -11.78
CA HIS A 80 7.70 15.73 -11.70
C HIS A 80 7.26 15.06 -13.01
N PRO A 81 8.02 15.24 -14.10
CA PRO A 81 7.70 14.59 -15.38
C PRO A 81 7.73 13.07 -15.26
N GLY A 82 6.76 12.41 -15.86
CA GLY A 82 6.66 10.94 -15.84
C GLY A 82 5.75 10.35 -14.77
N LEU A 83 5.17 11.20 -13.89
CA LEU A 83 4.10 10.76 -12.98
C LEU A 83 2.80 11.56 -13.18
N THR A 84 1.73 11.00 -12.62
CA THR A 84 0.44 11.67 -12.52
C THR A 84 0.25 12.19 -11.10
N VAL A 85 0.26 13.52 -10.90
CA VAL A 85 -0.09 14.13 -9.62
C VAL A 85 -1.60 14.27 -9.52
N VAL A 86 -2.19 13.72 -8.45
CA VAL A 86 -3.61 13.75 -8.18
C VAL A 86 -3.87 14.66 -6.98
N SER A 87 -4.54 15.79 -7.19
CA SER A 87 -4.91 16.73 -6.12
C SER A 87 -6.36 16.58 -5.63
N GLY A 88 -7.14 15.69 -6.26
CA GLY A 88 -8.56 15.50 -6.00
C GLY A 88 -8.88 14.23 -5.22
N ASP A 89 -10.09 13.74 -5.42
CA ASP A 89 -10.68 12.55 -4.82
C ASP A 89 -9.93 11.29 -5.24
N ALA A 90 -9.25 10.66 -4.27
CA ALA A 90 -8.45 9.47 -4.50
C ALA A 90 -9.30 8.27 -4.91
N GLY A 91 -10.43 8.06 -4.25
CA GLY A 91 -11.31 6.93 -4.53
C GLY A 91 -11.89 6.98 -5.93
N ARG A 92 -12.29 8.16 -6.40
CA ARG A 92 -12.75 8.34 -7.77
C ARG A 92 -11.69 7.98 -8.80
N VAL A 93 -10.46 8.44 -8.60
CA VAL A 93 -9.35 8.13 -9.51
C VAL A 93 -9.04 6.64 -9.50
N VAL A 94 -8.95 6.02 -8.31
CA VAL A 94 -8.67 4.59 -8.18
C VAL A 94 -9.81 3.76 -8.77
N SER A 95 -11.07 4.13 -8.55
CA SER A 95 -12.24 3.47 -9.15
C SER A 95 -12.17 3.48 -10.70
N ALA A 96 -11.76 4.60 -11.30
CA ALA A 96 -11.56 4.70 -12.74
C ALA A 96 -10.43 3.78 -13.23
N LEU A 97 -9.28 3.75 -12.54
CA LEU A 97 -8.15 2.86 -12.84
C LEU A 97 -8.54 1.39 -12.76
N ARG A 98 -9.35 1.01 -11.76
CA ARG A 98 -9.85 -0.36 -11.59
C ARG A 98 -10.78 -0.79 -12.73
N ALA A 99 -11.53 0.15 -13.30
CA ALA A 99 -12.47 -0.11 -14.39
C ALA A 99 -11.80 -0.23 -15.76
N GLU A 100 -10.55 0.15 -15.91
CA GLU A 100 -9.83 0.03 -17.19
C GLU A 100 -9.80 -1.43 -17.68
N PRO A 101 -10.05 -1.68 -18.96
CA PRO A 101 -9.95 -3.03 -19.53
C PRO A 101 -8.48 -3.44 -19.67
N GLY A 102 -8.17 -4.68 -19.34
CA GLY A 102 -6.79 -5.18 -19.33
C GLY A 102 -5.97 -4.57 -18.20
N GLY A 103 -4.66 -4.75 -18.26
CA GLY A 103 -3.72 -4.25 -17.26
C GLY A 103 -3.49 -5.21 -16.11
N GLY A 104 -2.42 -4.93 -15.37
CA GLY A 104 -1.97 -5.67 -14.20
C GLY A 104 -2.64 -5.23 -12.90
N GLU A 105 -2.01 -5.59 -11.81
CA GLU A 105 -2.41 -5.17 -10.46
C GLU A 105 -2.03 -3.71 -10.20
N ILE A 106 -2.81 -3.05 -9.37
CA ILE A 106 -2.54 -1.71 -8.86
C ILE A 106 -1.89 -1.86 -7.48
N TRP A 107 -0.64 -1.45 -7.38
CA TRP A 107 0.07 -1.46 -6.10
C TRP A 107 -0.17 -0.18 -5.31
N LEU A 108 -0.88 -0.28 -4.21
CA LEU A 108 -0.92 0.76 -3.20
C LEU A 108 0.35 0.65 -2.36
N PHE A 109 1.35 1.46 -2.72
CA PHE A 109 2.63 1.52 -2.01
C PHE A 109 2.46 2.12 -0.60
N GLY A 110 1.62 3.12 -0.48
CA GLY A 110 1.33 3.78 0.80
C GLY A 110 1.35 5.31 0.70
N GLY A 111 1.38 6.11 1.83
CA GLY A 111 1.41 5.67 3.23
C GLY A 111 0.05 5.35 3.84
N GLY A 112 0.08 5.21 5.17
CA GLY A 112 -1.08 4.81 5.95
C GLY A 112 -2.33 5.66 5.72
N ASP A 113 -2.22 6.98 5.58
CA ASP A 113 -3.36 7.88 5.33
C ASP A 113 -4.06 7.57 3.99
N LEU A 114 -3.28 7.36 2.91
CA LEU A 114 -3.85 6.98 1.61
C LEU A 114 -4.48 5.58 1.68
N PHE A 115 -3.82 4.65 2.35
CA PHE A 115 -4.37 3.32 2.59
C PHE A 115 -5.69 3.38 3.36
N GLY A 116 -5.74 4.11 4.47
CA GLY A 116 -6.95 4.28 5.28
C GLY A 116 -8.12 4.89 4.49
N SER A 117 -7.85 5.93 3.69
CA SER A 117 -8.86 6.55 2.81
C SER A 117 -9.42 5.55 1.79
N LEU A 118 -8.55 4.87 1.05
CA LEU A 118 -8.98 3.92 0.02
C LEU A 118 -9.65 2.67 0.60
N LEU A 119 -9.23 2.24 1.79
CA LEU A 119 -9.87 1.15 2.53
C LEU A 119 -11.30 1.53 2.94
N ALA A 120 -11.51 2.75 3.44
CA ALA A 120 -12.82 3.26 3.83
C ALA A 120 -13.80 3.34 2.65
N GLU A 121 -13.28 3.55 1.44
CA GLU A 121 -14.06 3.63 0.21
C GLU A 121 -14.19 2.27 -0.52
N GLY A 122 -13.73 1.17 0.10
CA GLY A 122 -13.81 -0.18 -0.50
C GLY A 122 -12.95 -0.35 -1.74
N GLN A 123 -11.88 0.45 -1.88
CA GLN A 123 -11.01 0.42 -3.05
C GLN A 123 -9.81 -0.53 -2.90
N VAL A 124 -9.66 -1.22 -1.77
CA VAL A 124 -8.57 -2.17 -1.51
C VAL A 124 -9.09 -3.59 -1.49
N ASP A 125 -8.49 -4.49 -2.28
CA ASP A 125 -8.89 -5.89 -2.38
C ASP A 125 -8.03 -6.81 -1.49
N THR A 126 -6.71 -6.56 -1.45
CA THR A 126 -5.78 -7.38 -0.67
C THR A 126 -4.84 -6.51 0.17
N VAL A 127 -4.49 -7.04 1.34
CA VAL A 127 -3.53 -6.45 2.27
C VAL A 127 -2.44 -7.47 2.53
N GLU A 128 -1.22 -7.13 2.16
CA GLU A 128 -0.03 -7.94 2.39
C GLU A 128 0.92 -7.18 3.28
N VAL A 129 1.18 -7.70 4.47
CA VAL A 129 2.07 -7.08 5.46
C VAL A 129 3.21 -8.02 5.77
N THR A 130 4.43 -7.57 5.53
CA THR A 130 5.63 -8.28 6.00
C THR A 130 6.05 -7.70 7.35
N LEU A 131 5.79 -8.44 8.40
CA LEU A 131 6.19 -8.08 9.76
C LEU A 131 7.70 -8.29 9.94
N VAL A 132 8.40 -7.22 10.28
CA VAL A 132 9.80 -7.24 10.65
C VAL A 132 9.89 -7.45 12.17
N PRO A 133 10.78 -8.32 12.69
CA PRO A 133 10.90 -8.61 14.12
C PRO A 133 11.58 -7.47 14.90
N ILE A 134 10.98 -6.29 14.87
CA ILE A 134 11.43 -5.08 15.57
C ILE A 134 10.24 -4.35 16.21
N LEU A 135 10.50 -3.66 17.30
CA LEU A 135 9.58 -2.70 17.91
C LEU A 135 10.17 -1.30 17.74
N LEU A 136 9.43 -0.38 17.13
CA LEU A 136 9.87 0.99 16.90
C LEU A 136 9.46 1.94 18.04
N GLY A 137 8.39 1.62 18.75
CA GLY A 137 7.85 2.46 19.84
C GLY A 137 7.17 3.75 19.35
N GLY A 138 7.15 4.00 18.04
CA GLY A 138 6.52 5.17 17.43
C GLY A 138 6.91 5.29 15.96
N GLY A 139 6.17 6.09 15.19
CA GLY A 139 6.43 6.29 13.77
C GLY A 139 5.16 6.53 12.96
N VAL A 140 5.25 6.25 11.67
CA VAL A 140 4.11 6.30 10.75
C VAL A 140 3.31 5.00 10.89
N PRO A 141 2.05 5.05 11.35
CA PRO A 141 1.27 3.84 11.58
C PRO A 141 0.87 3.17 10.25
N LEU A 142 0.73 1.84 10.29
CA LEU A 142 0.18 1.05 9.17
C LEU A 142 -1.21 1.56 8.77
N LEU A 143 -2.03 1.85 9.75
CA LEU A 143 -3.38 2.39 9.56
C LEU A 143 -3.57 3.58 10.52
N PRO A 144 -4.01 4.75 10.05
CA PRO A 144 -4.17 5.93 10.90
C PRO A 144 -5.29 5.73 11.92
N PRO A 145 -5.23 6.41 13.08
CA PRO A 145 -6.32 6.44 14.05
C PRO A 145 -7.62 6.92 13.40
N GLY A 146 -8.74 6.30 13.76
CA GLY A 146 -10.07 6.65 13.22
C GLY A 146 -10.43 5.98 11.88
N ALA A 147 -9.52 5.20 11.31
CA ALA A 147 -9.86 4.38 10.15
C ALA A 147 -10.96 3.34 10.48
N PRO A 148 -11.80 2.95 9.52
CA PRO A 148 -12.91 2.05 9.77
C PRO A 148 -12.42 0.66 10.17
N ARG A 149 -13.15 0.03 11.08
CA ARG A 149 -12.95 -1.38 11.42
C ARG A 149 -13.24 -2.22 10.17
N THR A 150 -12.24 -2.97 9.72
CA THR A 150 -12.32 -3.80 8.53
C THR A 150 -11.93 -5.24 8.85
N THR A 151 -12.72 -6.20 8.42
CA THR A 151 -12.42 -7.63 8.58
C THR A 151 -11.57 -8.12 7.42
N LEU A 152 -10.56 -8.91 7.74
CA LEU A 152 -9.63 -9.51 6.78
C LEU A 152 -9.71 -11.04 6.89
N ALA A 153 -9.65 -11.72 5.73
CA ALA A 153 -9.52 -13.18 5.67
C ALA A 153 -8.08 -13.55 5.29
N LEU A 154 -7.41 -14.33 6.13
CA LEU A 154 -6.05 -14.80 5.87
C LEU A 154 -6.04 -15.73 4.65
N THR A 155 -5.17 -15.46 3.70
CA THR A 155 -5.01 -16.22 2.45
C THR A 155 -3.64 -16.86 2.30
N GLY A 156 -2.63 -16.35 3.02
CA GLY A 156 -1.29 -16.91 2.98
C GLY A 156 -0.38 -16.39 4.07
N THR A 157 0.65 -17.19 4.39
CA THR A 157 1.74 -16.83 5.30
C THR A 157 3.05 -17.33 4.74
N HIS A 158 4.12 -16.55 4.91
CA HIS A 158 5.48 -16.98 4.56
C HIS A 158 6.47 -16.47 5.61
N THR A 159 7.38 -17.33 6.05
CA THR A 159 8.44 -16.99 7.00
C THR A 159 9.78 -16.95 6.30
N TYR A 160 10.54 -15.88 6.49
CA TYR A 160 11.86 -15.68 5.92
C TYR A 160 12.95 -16.05 6.91
N PRO A 161 14.17 -16.45 6.44
CA PRO A 161 15.32 -16.74 7.31
C PRO A 161 15.72 -15.56 8.20
N SER A 162 15.47 -14.33 7.77
CA SER A 162 15.67 -13.10 8.57
C SER A 162 14.75 -12.97 9.79
N GLY A 163 13.77 -13.87 9.94
CA GLY A 163 12.73 -13.78 10.97
C GLY A 163 11.53 -12.94 10.58
N MET A 164 11.53 -12.34 9.40
CA MET A 164 10.33 -11.67 8.87
C MET A 164 9.21 -12.67 8.59
N VAL A 165 7.97 -12.22 8.75
CA VAL A 165 6.76 -13.00 8.43
C VAL A 165 5.86 -12.19 7.52
N SER A 166 5.64 -12.69 6.30
CA SER A 166 4.66 -12.11 5.38
C SER A 166 3.29 -12.72 5.63
N LEU A 167 2.29 -11.87 5.71
CA LEU A 167 0.88 -12.21 5.91
C LEU A 167 0.07 -11.62 4.76
N SER A 168 -0.67 -12.46 4.06
CA SER A 168 -1.54 -12.04 2.95
C SER A 168 -3.00 -12.22 3.35
N TYR A 169 -3.80 -11.18 3.10
CA TYR A 169 -5.22 -11.14 3.42
C TYR A 169 -6.05 -10.63 2.26
N THR A 170 -7.29 -11.12 2.16
CA THR A 170 -8.35 -10.50 1.35
C THR A 170 -9.20 -9.61 2.26
N VAL A 171 -9.51 -8.41 1.77
CA VAL A 171 -10.44 -7.49 2.46
C VAL A 171 -11.85 -8.04 2.31
N GLN A 172 -12.52 -8.28 3.43
CA GLN A 172 -13.92 -8.70 3.42
C GLN A 172 -14.82 -7.46 3.31
N GLN A 173 -15.64 -7.44 2.27
CA GLN A 173 -16.71 -6.45 2.19
C GLN A 173 -17.65 -6.62 3.40
N PRO A 174 -18.17 -5.53 4.00
CA PRO A 174 -19.19 -5.66 5.02
C PRO A 174 -20.32 -6.52 4.46
N SER A 175 -20.57 -7.67 5.08
CA SER A 175 -21.79 -8.43 4.78
C SER A 175 -22.97 -7.49 4.99
N ALA A 176 -23.82 -7.34 3.99
CA ALA A 176 -25.09 -6.67 4.21
C ALA A 176 -25.74 -7.36 5.42
N ALA A 177 -25.99 -6.60 6.49
CA ALA A 177 -26.63 -7.12 7.67
C ALA A 177 -27.91 -7.87 7.22
N PRO A 178 -28.16 -9.08 7.75
CA PRO A 178 -29.45 -9.71 7.49
C PRO A 178 -30.51 -8.69 7.94
N ASN A 179 -31.43 -8.42 7.03
CA ASN A 179 -32.57 -7.55 7.27
C ASN A 179 -33.42 -8.25 8.34
N ASP A 180 -33.16 -7.96 9.63
CA ASP A 180 -34.08 -8.34 10.71
C ASP A 180 -35.37 -7.53 10.47
N ALA A 181 -36.21 -8.09 9.63
CA ALA A 181 -37.62 -7.68 9.55
C ALA A 181 -38.34 -8.18 10.83
N PRO A 182 -39.15 -7.35 11.44
CA PRO A 182 -39.90 -7.62 12.68
C PRO A 182 -40.94 -8.74 12.52
#